data_e6cdd03581e48af79f989072e073de28
#
_entry.id   e6cdd03581e48af79f989072e073de28
#
_cell.length_a   1.000
_cell.length_b   1.000
_cell.length_c   1.000
_cell.angle_alpha   90.00
_cell.angle_beta   90.00
_cell.angle_gamma   90.00
#
_symmetry.space_group_name_H-M   'P 1'
#
loop_
_entity.id
_entity.type
_entity.pdbx_description
1 polymer ?
#
loop_
_entity_poly.entity_id
_entity_poly.type
_entity_poly.pdbx_seq_one_letter_code
_entity_poly.pdbx_strand_id
1 'polypeptide(L)'
;RTSSGTTLAGCEYEVIRVCAREEGERGKKTRVFVVPGNPGVPAFYETFALALGEATAASSVEVVGYLGHTVEDRPNREEWFTLDEQKEHVREYIARRLAESRDGEKCVVVGHSIGAHIALHARRELGREKVHGVIGLMPFLHVNTRSALQKSLNFVTRLSLVTHALGKLLDGLRAFAPTARVFLLRNAVTKSMDTTAAEITSAWLRWQSLINMVFMGRTEFDALTVPVTECPLVADAALPSDFAAVYARDDHWAPLHHRDALASIDVDVTTIDGVDVDVKHDFVVNDASSRVVASSWCAPIVARLAA
;
A
#
# COMPACT_ATOMS: atom_id res chain seq x y z
N ARG A 1 1.00 -13.25 11.66
CA ARG A 1 1.64 -14.36 10.93
C ARG A 1 1.52 -14.10 9.43
N THR A 2 2.58 -14.33 8.68
CA THR A 2 2.53 -14.31 7.20
C THR A 2 1.90 -15.61 6.71
N SER A 3 1.01 -15.50 5.75
CA SER A 3 0.43 -16.63 5.04
C SER A 3 0.42 -16.32 3.54
N SER A 4 0.47 -17.36 2.74
CA SER A 4 0.28 -17.24 1.30
C SER A 4 -1.13 -17.69 0.91
N GLY A 5 -1.62 -17.17 -0.18
CA GLY A 5 -2.90 -17.54 -0.77
C GLY A 5 -2.77 -17.73 -2.28
N THR A 6 -3.76 -18.34 -2.86
CA THR A 6 -3.88 -18.50 -4.31
C THR A 6 -5.23 -17.94 -4.75
N THR A 7 -5.21 -17.12 -5.80
CA THR A 7 -6.44 -16.59 -6.41
C THR A 7 -7.22 -17.70 -7.15
N LEU A 8 -8.45 -17.39 -7.55
CA LEU A 8 -9.23 -18.29 -8.42
C LEU A 8 -8.52 -18.57 -9.76
N ALA A 9 -7.67 -17.67 -10.23
CA ALA A 9 -6.85 -17.84 -11.44
C ALA A 9 -5.53 -18.59 -11.19
N GLY A 10 -5.28 -19.09 -9.98
CA GLY A 10 -4.07 -19.84 -9.64
C GLY A 10 -2.83 -18.98 -9.39
N CYS A 11 -2.98 -17.65 -9.29
CA CYS A 11 -1.87 -16.73 -9.02
C CYS A 11 -1.60 -16.63 -7.52
N GLU A 12 -0.33 -16.67 -7.14
CA GLU A 12 0.08 -16.59 -5.74
C GLU A 12 0.24 -15.14 -5.27
N TYR A 13 -0.08 -14.92 -3.99
CA TYR A 13 0.12 -13.66 -3.28
C TYR A 13 0.41 -13.94 -1.79
N GLU A 14 0.98 -12.96 -1.11
CA GLU A 14 1.29 -13.01 0.32
C GLU A 14 0.32 -12.14 1.11
N VAL A 15 0.04 -12.56 2.35
CA VAL A 15 -0.78 -11.79 3.31
C VAL A 15 -0.12 -11.82 4.68
N ILE A 16 -0.01 -10.67 5.32
CA ILE A 16 0.28 -10.59 6.75
C ILE A 16 -1.03 -10.41 7.49
N ARG A 17 -1.26 -11.22 8.51
CA ARG A 17 -2.44 -11.11 9.38
C ARG A 17 -2.03 -10.96 10.83
N VAL A 18 -2.45 -9.86 11.44
CA VAL A 18 -2.35 -9.56 12.86
C VAL A 18 -3.76 -9.70 13.43
N CYS A 19 -3.96 -10.64 14.35
CA CYS A 19 -5.23 -10.84 15.06
C CYS A 19 -5.12 -10.30 16.46
N ALA A 20 -6.23 -9.82 17.02
CA ALA A 20 -6.30 -9.51 18.44
C ALA A 20 -5.93 -10.72 19.31
N ARG A 21 -5.29 -10.48 20.46
CA ARG A 21 -5.10 -11.53 21.46
C ARG A 21 -6.45 -11.93 22.06
N GLU A 22 -6.62 -13.23 22.36
CA GLU A 22 -7.90 -13.81 22.82
C GLU A 22 -8.47 -13.21 24.13
N GLU A 23 -7.65 -12.57 24.95
CA GLU A 23 -8.08 -11.91 26.18
C GLU A 23 -8.75 -10.56 25.88
N GLY A 24 -10.07 -10.54 25.73
CA GLY A 24 -10.88 -9.33 25.59
C GLY A 24 -11.70 -9.22 24.30
N GLU A 25 -11.82 -10.27 23.51
CA GLU A 25 -12.48 -10.27 22.18
C GLU A 25 -13.98 -9.89 22.16
N ARG A 26 -14.66 -9.83 23.29
CA ARG A 26 -16.13 -9.60 23.33
C ARG A 26 -16.60 -8.20 22.91
N GLY A 27 -15.71 -7.33 22.44
CA GLY A 27 -16.07 -5.97 22.02
C GLY A 27 -15.45 -5.48 20.71
N LYS A 28 -14.50 -6.22 20.16
CA LYS A 28 -13.77 -5.78 18.95
C LYS A 28 -14.59 -6.10 17.68
N LYS A 29 -15.09 -5.03 17.05
CA LYS A 29 -16.02 -5.15 15.90
C LYS A 29 -15.46 -4.53 14.62
N THR A 30 -14.15 -4.30 14.53
CA THR A 30 -13.56 -3.65 13.35
C THR A 30 -12.52 -4.55 12.73
N ARG A 31 -12.64 -4.77 11.44
CA ARG A 31 -11.61 -5.41 10.60
C ARG A 31 -10.94 -4.35 9.74
N VAL A 32 -9.62 -4.37 9.71
CA VAL A 32 -8.83 -3.43 8.91
C VAL A 32 -8.10 -4.20 7.82
N PHE A 33 -8.29 -3.80 6.57
CA PHE A 33 -7.46 -4.25 5.46
C PHE A 33 -6.47 -3.16 5.10
N VAL A 34 -5.20 -3.53 4.88
CA VAL A 34 -4.14 -2.63 4.44
C VAL A 34 -3.74 -3.02 3.03
N VAL A 35 -3.84 -2.07 2.11
CA VAL A 35 -3.46 -2.20 0.71
C VAL A 35 -2.16 -1.46 0.49
N PRO A 36 -1.05 -2.16 0.18
CA PRO A 36 0.27 -1.58 0.00
C PRO A 36 0.36 -0.57 -1.14
N GLY A 37 1.44 0.23 -1.13
CA GLY A 37 1.93 0.92 -2.33
C GLY A 37 2.69 -0.05 -3.25
N ASN A 38 3.15 0.43 -4.38
CA ASN A 38 4.03 -0.32 -5.28
C ASN A 38 5.51 -0.17 -4.83
N PRO A 39 6.26 -1.26 -4.56
CA PRO A 39 5.87 -2.67 -4.69
C PRO A 39 4.90 -3.14 -3.61
N GLY A 40 3.95 -3.99 -3.99
CA GLY A 40 2.90 -4.51 -3.13
C GLY A 40 3.35 -5.66 -2.22
N VAL A 41 4.46 -5.48 -1.51
CA VAL A 41 5.07 -6.50 -0.64
C VAL A 41 4.61 -6.34 0.80
N PRO A 42 3.80 -7.26 1.35
CA PRO A 42 3.24 -7.12 2.70
C PRO A 42 4.31 -7.03 3.79
N ALA A 43 5.46 -7.68 3.61
CA ALA A 43 6.52 -7.72 4.61
C ALA A 43 7.00 -6.32 5.04
N PHE A 44 6.98 -5.32 4.16
CA PHE A 44 7.31 -3.94 4.53
C PHE A 44 6.31 -3.31 5.52
N TYR A 45 5.10 -3.85 5.60
CA TYR A 45 4.02 -3.31 6.42
C TYR A 45 3.83 -4.03 7.76
N GLU A 46 4.70 -4.99 8.11
CA GLU A 46 4.53 -5.79 9.33
C GLU A 46 4.53 -4.92 10.59
N THR A 47 5.53 -4.04 10.74
CA THR A 47 5.61 -3.10 11.87
C THR A 47 4.40 -2.16 11.92
N PHE A 48 3.96 -1.64 10.76
CA PHE A 48 2.76 -0.81 10.67
C PHE A 48 1.51 -1.56 11.12
N ALA A 49 1.31 -2.79 10.62
CA ALA A 49 0.13 -3.60 10.94
C ALA A 49 0.08 -4.00 12.42
N LEU A 50 1.23 -4.34 13.01
CA LEU A 50 1.34 -4.63 14.45
C LEU A 50 0.98 -3.39 15.29
N ALA A 51 1.60 -2.25 15.00
CA ALA A 51 1.35 -1.00 15.71
C ALA A 51 -0.11 -0.53 15.55
N LEU A 52 -0.70 -0.68 14.36
CA LEU A 52 -2.10 -0.35 14.12
C LEU A 52 -3.03 -1.28 14.92
N GLY A 53 -2.75 -2.58 14.93
CA GLY A 53 -3.50 -3.56 15.71
C GLY A 53 -3.44 -3.32 17.22
N GLU A 54 -2.29 -2.86 17.73
CA GLU A 54 -2.11 -2.47 19.13
C GLU A 54 -2.85 -1.18 19.47
N ALA A 55 -2.85 -0.20 18.56
CA ALA A 55 -3.44 1.13 18.79
C ALA A 55 -4.95 1.18 18.54
N THR A 56 -5.52 0.18 17.88
CA THR A 56 -6.94 0.13 17.54
C THR A 56 -7.66 -0.99 18.29
N ALA A 57 -8.98 -0.92 18.35
CA ALA A 57 -9.81 -2.04 18.80
C ALA A 57 -10.14 -3.01 17.65
N ALA A 58 -9.27 -3.14 16.65
CA ALA A 58 -9.50 -4.00 15.52
C ALA A 58 -9.46 -5.48 15.89
N SER A 59 -10.40 -6.27 15.35
CA SER A 59 -10.41 -7.73 15.47
C SER A 59 -9.27 -8.37 14.67
N SER A 60 -8.95 -7.77 13.52
CA SER A 60 -7.78 -8.12 12.71
C SER A 60 -7.28 -6.94 11.87
N VAL A 61 -5.98 -6.93 11.59
CA VAL A 61 -5.33 -6.09 10.57
C VAL A 61 -4.73 -7.03 9.55
N GLU A 62 -5.14 -6.92 8.29
CA GLU A 62 -4.70 -7.82 7.21
C GLU A 62 -4.04 -7.00 6.09
N VAL A 63 -2.75 -7.21 5.85
CA VAL A 63 -2.01 -6.59 4.75
C VAL A 63 -2.07 -7.49 3.54
N VAL A 64 -2.67 -7.02 2.45
CA VAL A 64 -2.92 -7.80 1.23
C VAL A 64 -1.86 -7.49 0.19
N GLY A 65 -0.98 -8.44 -0.08
CA GLY A 65 0.06 -8.30 -1.09
C GLY A 65 -0.47 -8.38 -2.51
N TYR A 66 0.33 -7.87 -3.45
CA TYR A 66 -0.03 -7.89 -4.87
C TYR A 66 0.41 -9.18 -5.56
N LEU A 67 -0.29 -9.52 -6.63
CA LEU A 67 0.04 -10.63 -7.51
C LEU A 67 1.44 -10.41 -8.11
N GLY A 68 2.30 -11.42 -8.03
CA GLY A 68 3.66 -11.36 -8.57
C GLY A 68 4.67 -10.56 -7.74
N HIS A 69 4.31 -10.06 -6.57
CA HIS A 69 5.15 -9.25 -5.68
C HIS A 69 5.51 -9.99 -4.37
N THR A 70 5.81 -11.28 -4.47
CA THR A 70 6.15 -12.14 -3.33
C THR A 70 7.62 -12.05 -2.95
N VAL A 71 7.93 -12.17 -1.65
CA VAL A 71 9.32 -12.29 -1.15
C VAL A 71 9.86 -13.69 -1.38
N GLU A 72 9.03 -14.71 -1.19
CA GLU A 72 9.41 -16.08 -1.45
C GLU A 72 9.59 -16.36 -2.95
N ASP A 73 10.55 -17.24 -3.25
CA ASP A 73 10.86 -17.66 -4.63
C ASP A 73 9.82 -18.68 -5.08
N ARG A 74 8.70 -18.20 -5.59
CA ARG A 74 7.61 -19.02 -6.10
C ARG A 74 7.48 -18.85 -7.60
N PRO A 75 7.21 -19.91 -8.34
CA PRO A 75 6.95 -19.80 -9.77
C PRO A 75 5.68 -18.99 -9.96
N ASN A 76 5.85 -17.73 -10.30
CA ASN A 76 4.76 -16.91 -10.76
C ASN A 76 4.56 -17.15 -12.26
N ARG A 77 3.34 -16.92 -12.72
CA ARG A 77 2.97 -16.82 -14.12
C ARG A 77 4.02 -15.96 -14.87
N GLU A 78 4.37 -16.30 -16.09
CA GLU A 78 5.28 -15.51 -16.93
C GLU A 78 4.71 -14.12 -17.32
N GLU A 79 3.47 -13.83 -16.93
CA GLU A 79 2.75 -12.61 -17.24
C GLU A 79 2.88 -11.58 -16.13
N TRP A 80 2.92 -10.31 -16.54
CA TRP A 80 2.94 -9.16 -15.65
C TRP A 80 1.52 -8.74 -15.32
N PHE A 81 1.31 -8.23 -14.10
CA PHE A 81 -0.01 -7.83 -13.63
C PHE A 81 -0.21 -6.32 -13.73
N THR A 82 -1.31 -5.92 -14.35
CA THR A 82 -1.75 -4.53 -14.46
C THR A 82 -2.34 -4.01 -13.16
N LEU A 83 -2.49 -2.69 -13.04
CA LEU A 83 -3.24 -2.07 -11.94
C LEU A 83 -4.67 -2.61 -11.84
N ASP A 84 -5.35 -2.86 -12.97
CA ASP A 84 -6.72 -3.37 -12.97
C ASP A 84 -6.80 -4.80 -12.41
N GLU A 85 -5.85 -5.67 -12.75
CA GLU A 85 -5.77 -7.02 -12.18
C GLU A 85 -5.48 -6.97 -10.67
N GLN A 86 -4.64 -6.04 -10.20
CA GLN A 86 -4.39 -5.84 -8.78
C GLN A 86 -5.63 -5.31 -8.04
N LYS A 87 -6.38 -4.38 -8.65
CA LYS A 87 -7.66 -3.88 -8.11
C LYS A 87 -8.66 -5.02 -7.89
N GLU A 88 -8.82 -5.85 -8.91
CA GLU A 88 -9.75 -6.96 -8.86
C GLU A 88 -9.31 -8.03 -7.83
N HIS A 89 -8.02 -8.38 -7.79
CA HIS A 89 -7.47 -9.27 -6.78
C HIS A 89 -7.76 -8.80 -5.35
N VAL A 90 -7.47 -7.53 -5.04
CA VAL A 90 -7.71 -6.96 -3.71
C VAL A 90 -9.19 -6.92 -3.37
N ARG A 91 -10.05 -6.52 -4.33
CA ARG A 91 -11.51 -6.55 -4.18
C ARG A 91 -12.03 -7.95 -3.84
N GLU A 92 -11.58 -8.97 -4.59
CA GLU A 92 -11.97 -10.36 -4.36
C GLU A 92 -11.50 -10.86 -2.99
N TYR A 93 -10.25 -10.53 -2.61
CA TYR A 93 -9.74 -10.88 -1.29
C TYR A 93 -10.62 -10.30 -0.19
N ILE A 94 -10.88 -8.99 -0.22
CA ILE A 94 -11.72 -8.31 0.77
C ILE A 94 -13.12 -8.92 0.78
N ALA A 95 -13.76 -9.11 -0.38
CA ALA A 95 -15.10 -9.69 -0.48
C ALA A 95 -15.19 -11.07 0.19
N ARG A 96 -14.22 -11.95 -0.08
CA ARG A 96 -14.14 -13.28 0.52
C ARG A 96 -13.96 -13.21 2.03
N ARG A 97 -13.09 -12.32 2.52
CA ARG A 97 -12.85 -12.14 3.95
C ARG A 97 -14.06 -11.55 4.68
N LEU A 98 -14.81 -10.67 4.01
CA LEU A 98 -16.04 -10.09 4.58
C LEU A 98 -17.19 -11.11 4.63
N ALA A 99 -17.22 -12.09 3.73
CA ALA A 99 -18.18 -13.20 3.82
C ALA A 99 -17.98 -14.09 5.06
N GLU A 100 -16.78 -14.04 5.66
CA GLU A 100 -16.44 -14.72 6.91
C GLU A 100 -16.63 -13.82 8.15
N SER A 101 -17.07 -12.56 7.96
CA SER A 101 -17.24 -11.59 9.04
C SER A 101 -18.42 -11.94 9.94
N ARG A 102 -18.31 -11.54 11.21
CA ARG A 102 -19.40 -11.65 12.19
C ARG A 102 -20.42 -10.53 12.00
N ASP A 103 -21.65 -10.76 12.37
CA ASP A 103 -22.68 -9.73 12.31
C ASP A 103 -22.27 -8.48 13.09
N GLY A 104 -22.41 -7.32 12.45
CA GLY A 104 -22.07 -6.02 13.02
C GLY A 104 -20.57 -5.71 13.03
N GLU A 105 -19.71 -6.52 12.41
CA GLU A 105 -18.28 -6.20 12.23
C GLU A 105 -18.13 -5.09 11.17
N LYS A 106 -17.46 -4.00 11.56
CA LYS A 106 -17.15 -2.89 10.66
C LYS A 106 -15.88 -3.16 9.85
N CYS A 107 -15.81 -2.66 8.64
CA CYS A 107 -14.64 -2.79 7.78
C CYS A 107 -14.10 -1.42 7.39
N VAL A 108 -12.80 -1.21 7.62
CA VAL A 108 -12.04 -0.05 7.15
C VAL A 108 -10.91 -0.53 6.26
N VAL A 109 -10.71 0.13 5.11
CA VAL A 109 -9.61 -0.19 4.20
C VAL A 109 -8.60 0.96 4.22
N VAL A 110 -7.35 0.65 4.55
CA VAL A 110 -6.23 1.59 4.55
C VAL A 110 -5.40 1.36 3.31
N GLY A 111 -5.28 2.34 2.45
CA GLY A 111 -4.46 2.27 1.25
C GLY A 111 -3.25 3.20 1.33
N HIS A 112 -2.05 2.70 1.05
CA HIS A 112 -0.85 3.51 0.94
C HIS A 112 -0.52 3.77 -0.54
N SER A 113 -0.19 5.02 -0.89
CA SER A 113 0.21 5.37 -2.26
C SER A 113 -0.86 4.94 -3.28
N ILE A 114 -0.51 4.15 -4.31
CA ILE A 114 -1.46 3.55 -5.26
C ILE A 114 -2.49 2.64 -4.58
N GLY A 115 -2.15 2.08 -3.42
CA GLY A 115 -3.09 1.30 -2.61
C GLY A 115 -4.32 2.09 -2.17
N ALA A 116 -4.24 3.43 -2.07
CA ALA A 116 -5.40 4.27 -1.81
C ALA A 116 -6.40 4.25 -2.98
N HIS A 117 -5.91 4.29 -4.22
CA HIS A 117 -6.75 4.15 -5.41
C HIS A 117 -7.43 2.78 -5.47
N ILE A 118 -6.68 1.71 -5.15
CA ILE A 118 -7.20 0.34 -5.08
C ILE A 118 -8.24 0.19 -3.96
N ALA A 119 -7.99 0.80 -2.78
CA ALA A 119 -8.93 0.78 -1.66
C ALA A 119 -10.25 1.49 -1.99
N LEU A 120 -10.19 2.66 -2.65
CA LEU A 120 -11.36 3.37 -3.13
C LEU A 120 -12.14 2.55 -4.18
N HIS A 121 -11.43 1.87 -5.10
CA HIS A 121 -12.07 0.95 -6.03
C HIS A 121 -12.79 -0.20 -5.30
N ALA A 122 -12.13 -0.86 -4.37
CA ALA A 122 -12.74 -1.94 -3.59
C ALA A 122 -14.01 -1.47 -2.86
N ARG A 123 -13.98 -0.26 -2.25
CA ARG A 123 -15.14 0.32 -1.60
C ARG A 123 -16.29 0.61 -2.56
N ARG A 124 -16.00 1.17 -3.74
CA ARG A 124 -17.00 1.41 -4.79
C ARG A 124 -17.69 0.12 -5.21
N GLU A 125 -16.92 -0.92 -5.51
CA GLU A 125 -17.44 -2.19 -6.03
C GLU A 125 -18.14 -3.04 -4.96
N LEU A 126 -17.70 -2.99 -3.70
CA LEU A 126 -18.28 -3.77 -2.61
C LEU A 126 -19.46 -3.07 -1.92
N GLY A 127 -19.54 -1.74 -2.03
CA GLY A 127 -20.59 -0.94 -1.40
C GLY A 127 -20.25 -0.47 0.00
N ARG A 128 -20.93 0.63 0.40
CA ARG A 128 -20.72 1.31 1.69
C ARG A 128 -21.13 0.46 2.89
N GLU A 129 -22.09 -0.40 2.72
CA GLU A 129 -22.59 -1.32 3.73
C GLU A 129 -21.56 -2.40 4.10
N LYS A 130 -20.60 -2.68 3.20
CA LYS A 130 -19.52 -3.65 3.44
C LYS A 130 -18.20 -2.98 3.81
N VAL A 131 -17.85 -1.89 3.13
CA VAL A 131 -16.63 -1.11 3.40
C VAL A 131 -17.04 0.25 3.95
N HIS A 132 -16.96 0.40 5.26
CA HIS A 132 -17.48 1.56 6.01
C HIS A 132 -16.63 2.81 5.82
N GLY A 133 -15.33 2.66 5.56
CA GLY A 133 -14.48 3.78 5.30
C GLY A 133 -13.16 3.41 4.64
N VAL A 134 -12.52 4.42 4.01
CA VAL A 134 -11.20 4.31 3.39
C VAL A 134 -10.26 5.35 3.99
N ILE A 135 -9.02 4.95 4.26
CA ILE A 135 -7.94 5.86 4.66
C ILE A 135 -6.85 5.80 3.58
N GLY A 136 -6.55 6.93 2.96
CA GLY A 136 -5.42 7.08 2.05
C GLY A 136 -4.20 7.62 2.79
N LEU A 137 -3.13 6.83 2.91
CA LEU A 137 -1.85 7.28 3.44
C LEU A 137 -0.96 7.69 2.26
N MET A 138 -0.55 8.97 2.21
CA MET A 138 0.20 9.55 1.07
C MET A 138 -0.40 9.10 -0.28
N PRO A 139 -1.70 9.34 -0.53
CA PRO A 139 -2.44 8.69 -1.59
C PRO A 139 -1.97 9.12 -2.99
N PHE A 140 -1.60 8.17 -3.84
CA PHE A 140 -1.29 8.41 -5.24
C PHE A 140 -2.57 8.22 -6.08
N LEU A 141 -3.31 9.32 -6.26
CA LEU A 141 -4.61 9.36 -6.96
C LEU A 141 -4.55 10.12 -8.29
N HIS A 142 -3.49 10.86 -8.51
CA HIS A 142 -3.25 11.64 -9.73
C HIS A 142 -1.76 11.82 -9.97
N VAL A 143 -1.34 11.73 -11.22
CA VAL A 143 0.05 11.95 -11.62
C VAL A 143 0.43 13.41 -11.39
N ASN A 144 1.49 13.65 -10.61
CA ASN A 144 2.03 14.99 -10.42
C ASN A 144 2.76 15.48 -11.67
N THR A 145 2.03 16.14 -12.55
CA THR A 145 2.57 16.68 -13.81
C THR A 145 3.61 17.79 -13.62
N ARG A 146 3.78 18.32 -12.39
CA ARG A 146 4.83 19.29 -12.03
C ARG A 146 6.15 18.62 -11.64
N SER A 147 6.11 17.31 -11.29
CA SER A 147 7.29 16.56 -10.87
C SER A 147 8.13 16.10 -12.08
N ALA A 148 9.37 16.60 -12.18
CA ALA A 148 10.33 16.12 -13.16
C ALA A 148 10.68 14.64 -12.94
N LEU A 149 10.73 14.20 -11.66
CA LEU A 149 10.98 12.79 -11.31
C LEU A 149 9.88 11.88 -11.83
N GLN A 150 8.58 12.20 -11.58
CA GLN A 150 7.47 11.38 -12.08
C GLN A 150 7.43 11.32 -13.61
N LYS A 151 7.73 12.45 -14.29
CA LYS A 151 7.85 12.47 -15.77
C LYS A 151 8.96 11.54 -16.26
N SER A 152 10.13 11.59 -15.61
CA SER A 152 11.26 10.73 -15.96
C SER A 152 10.96 9.25 -15.71
N LEU A 153 10.33 8.91 -14.57
CA LEU A 153 9.93 7.55 -14.25
C LEU A 153 8.89 7.04 -15.25
N ASN A 154 7.85 7.83 -15.55
CA ASN A 154 6.86 7.46 -16.57
C ASN A 154 7.51 7.18 -17.93
N PHE A 155 8.50 7.95 -18.33
CA PHE A 155 9.25 7.70 -19.57
C PHE A 155 10.07 6.41 -19.47
N VAL A 156 10.83 6.20 -18.40
CA VAL A 156 11.69 5.03 -18.21
C VAL A 156 10.87 3.73 -18.15
N THR A 157 9.70 3.74 -17.49
CA THR A 157 8.83 2.54 -17.42
C THR A 157 8.32 2.08 -18.79
N ARG A 158 8.39 2.94 -19.81
CA ARG A 158 8.03 2.62 -21.21
C ARG A 158 9.18 2.03 -22.02
N LEU A 159 10.41 2.09 -21.50
CA LEU A 159 11.61 1.57 -22.17
C LEU A 159 11.87 0.11 -21.76
N SER A 160 11.12 -0.83 -22.33
CA SER A 160 11.14 -2.25 -21.93
C SER A 160 12.55 -2.86 -21.98
N LEU A 161 13.37 -2.55 -22.98
CA LEU A 161 14.76 -3.02 -23.06
C LEU A 161 15.62 -2.54 -21.89
N VAL A 162 15.45 -1.28 -21.48
CA VAL A 162 16.20 -0.68 -20.36
C VAL A 162 15.79 -1.34 -19.06
N THR A 163 14.48 -1.51 -18.84
CA THR A 163 13.97 -2.13 -17.62
C THR A 163 14.36 -3.60 -17.50
N HIS A 164 14.35 -4.35 -18.61
CA HIS A 164 14.80 -5.74 -18.62
C HIS A 164 16.32 -5.85 -18.40
N ALA A 165 17.14 -5.00 -19.03
CA ALA A 165 18.58 -4.99 -18.82
C ALA A 165 18.93 -4.64 -17.37
N LEU A 166 18.28 -3.62 -16.79
CA LEU A 166 18.44 -3.25 -15.39
C LEU A 166 18.01 -4.39 -14.46
N GLY A 167 16.87 -5.02 -14.73
CA GLY A 167 16.39 -6.16 -13.95
C GLY A 167 17.39 -7.31 -13.92
N LYS A 168 17.95 -7.68 -15.05
CA LYS A 168 18.99 -8.72 -15.15
C LYS A 168 20.29 -8.33 -14.46
N LEU A 169 20.68 -7.05 -14.54
CA LEU A 169 21.83 -6.54 -13.80
C LEU A 169 21.63 -6.66 -12.29
N LEU A 170 20.46 -6.25 -11.79
CA LEU A 170 20.10 -6.34 -10.37
C LEU A 170 19.97 -7.80 -9.92
N ASP A 171 19.45 -8.68 -10.76
CA ASP A 171 19.43 -10.13 -10.45
C ASP A 171 20.85 -10.68 -10.30
N GLY A 172 21.81 -10.17 -11.06
CA GLY A 172 23.23 -10.48 -10.90
C GLY A 172 23.80 -10.15 -9.52
N LEU A 173 23.20 -9.17 -8.79
CA LEU A 173 23.58 -8.89 -7.40
C LEU A 173 23.29 -10.07 -6.47
N ARG A 174 22.45 -10.99 -6.86
CA ARG A 174 22.18 -12.23 -6.10
C ARG A 174 23.39 -13.16 -6.01
N ALA A 175 24.38 -12.98 -6.87
CA ALA A 175 25.67 -13.67 -6.77
C ALA A 175 26.48 -13.25 -5.52
N PHE A 176 26.17 -12.08 -4.94
CA PHE A 176 26.80 -11.62 -3.69
C PHE A 176 26.13 -12.23 -2.47
N ALA A 177 26.92 -12.36 -1.39
CA ALA A 177 26.39 -12.80 -0.11
C ALA A 177 25.25 -11.88 0.37
N PRO A 178 24.20 -12.42 1.05
CA PRO A 178 23.07 -11.61 1.52
C PRO A 178 23.48 -10.38 2.33
N THR A 179 24.47 -10.51 3.20
CA THR A 179 25.00 -9.40 4.01
C THR A 179 25.59 -8.27 3.17
N ALA A 180 26.32 -8.60 2.10
CA ALA A 180 26.86 -7.60 1.17
C ALA A 180 25.74 -6.89 0.40
N ARG A 181 24.70 -7.60 0.00
CA ARG A 181 23.52 -7.00 -0.66
C ARG A 181 22.80 -6.03 0.26
N VAL A 182 22.53 -6.42 1.50
CA VAL A 182 21.88 -5.55 2.51
C VAL A 182 22.73 -4.29 2.74
N PHE A 183 24.05 -4.44 2.87
CA PHE A 183 24.96 -3.30 3.00
C PHE A 183 24.89 -2.36 1.80
N LEU A 184 24.91 -2.87 0.57
CA LEU A 184 24.80 -2.07 -0.65
C LEU A 184 23.44 -1.35 -0.73
N LEU A 185 22.33 -2.04 -0.45
CA LEU A 185 20.99 -1.44 -0.47
C LEU A 185 20.86 -0.27 0.51
N ARG A 186 21.31 -0.45 1.74
CA ARG A 186 21.27 0.62 2.76
C ARG A 186 22.10 1.84 2.43
N ASN A 187 23.22 1.66 1.73
CA ASN A 187 24.15 2.76 1.46
C ASN A 187 23.92 3.40 0.08
N ALA A 188 23.36 2.66 -0.88
CA ALA A 188 23.23 3.11 -2.28
C ALA A 188 21.79 3.48 -2.68
N VAL A 189 20.77 2.84 -2.09
CA VAL A 189 19.38 2.99 -2.56
C VAL A 189 18.63 4.05 -1.73
N THR A 190 18.60 3.92 -0.43
CA THR A 190 17.97 4.92 0.44
C THR A 190 18.56 4.92 1.85
N LYS A 191 18.83 6.13 2.36
CA LYS A 191 19.31 6.31 3.72
C LYS A 191 18.21 6.17 4.79
N SER A 192 16.93 6.21 4.39
CA SER A 192 15.79 6.04 5.27
C SER A 192 15.49 4.58 5.62
N MET A 193 16.00 3.63 4.81
CA MET A 193 15.73 2.20 4.97
C MET A 193 16.48 1.62 6.18
N ASP A 194 15.75 0.99 7.09
CA ASP A 194 16.34 0.23 8.19
C ASP A 194 16.86 -1.15 7.73
N THR A 195 17.42 -1.92 8.69
CA THR A 195 18.03 -3.22 8.36
C THR A 195 16.98 -4.23 7.90
N THR A 196 15.84 -4.29 8.57
CA THR A 196 14.74 -5.21 8.24
C THR A 196 14.21 -4.95 6.84
N ALA A 197 13.93 -3.69 6.49
CA ALA A 197 13.49 -3.32 5.16
C ALA A 197 14.54 -3.63 4.08
N ALA A 198 15.83 -3.45 4.38
CA ALA A 198 16.91 -3.81 3.46
C ALA A 198 17.01 -5.33 3.25
N GLU A 199 16.77 -6.14 4.28
CA GLU A 199 16.69 -7.60 4.18
C GLU A 199 15.52 -8.05 3.31
N ILE A 200 14.33 -7.49 3.53
CA ILE A 200 13.14 -7.72 2.72
C ILE A 200 13.43 -7.35 1.26
N THR A 201 13.99 -6.16 1.02
CA THR A 201 14.35 -5.69 -0.32
C THR A 201 15.36 -6.64 -0.98
N SER A 202 16.37 -7.09 -0.24
CA SER A 202 17.39 -8.04 -0.72
C SER A 202 16.79 -9.39 -1.12
N ALA A 203 15.78 -9.86 -0.40
CA ALA A 203 15.08 -11.11 -0.70
C ALA A 203 14.11 -10.96 -1.88
N TRP A 204 13.35 -9.86 -1.89
CA TRP A 204 12.35 -9.56 -2.91
C TRP A 204 12.96 -9.19 -4.28
N LEU A 205 14.12 -8.50 -4.30
CA LEU A 205 14.71 -7.93 -5.51
C LEU A 205 15.20 -9.01 -6.46
N ARG A 206 14.36 -9.37 -7.41
CA ARG A 206 14.60 -10.31 -8.51
C ARG A 206 14.18 -9.67 -9.81
N TRP A 207 14.69 -10.18 -10.92
CA TRP A 207 14.33 -9.70 -12.26
C TRP A 207 12.81 -9.65 -12.47
N GLN A 208 12.10 -10.75 -12.18
CA GLN A 208 10.65 -10.84 -12.35
C GLN A 208 9.90 -9.85 -11.45
N SER A 209 10.26 -9.76 -10.18
CA SER A 209 9.63 -8.83 -9.22
C SER A 209 9.82 -7.38 -9.63
N LEU A 210 11.04 -7.02 -10.08
CA LEU A 210 11.32 -5.67 -10.54
C LEU A 210 10.51 -5.32 -11.81
N ILE A 211 10.48 -6.23 -12.80
CA ILE A 211 9.73 -5.98 -14.03
C ILE A 211 8.24 -5.86 -13.75
N ASN A 212 7.69 -6.70 -12.88
CA ASN A 212 6.29 -6.62 -12.50
C ASN A 212 5.96 -5.29 -11.80
N MET A 213 6.81 -4.84 -10.86
CA MET A 213 6.70 -3.52 -10.22
C MET A 213 6.71 -2.38 -11.24
N VAL A 214 7.65 -2.40 -12.20
CA VAL A 214 7.77 -1.37 -13.24
C VAL A 214 6.59 -1.40 -14.19
N PHE A 215 6.14 -2.60 -14.58
CA PHE A 215 4.98 -2.77 -15.46
C PHE A 215 3.69 -2.25 -14.80
N MET A 216 3.47 -2.61 -13.53
CA MET A 216 2.36 -2.08 -12.76
C MET A 216 2.45 -0.54 -12.68
N GLY A 217 3.61 0.01 -12.33
CA GLY A 217 3.84 1.47 -12.28
C GLY A 217 3.53 2.18 -13.61
N ARG A 218 3.83 1.55 -14.75
CA ARG A 218 3.42 2.07 -16.05
C ARG A 218 1.90 2.16 -16.17
N THR A 219 1.17 1.10 -15.77
CA THR A 219 -0.30 1.09 -15.82
C THR A 219 -0.94 2.07 -14.81
N GLU A 220 -0.25 2.36 -13.70
CA GLU A 220 -0.63 3.44 -12.77
C GLU A 220 -0.56 4.81 -13.45
N PHE A 221 0.56 5.13 -14.13
CA PHE A 221 0.70 6.38 -14.87
C PHE A 221 -0.33 6.53 -16.00
N ASP A 222 -0.73 5.44 -16.64
CA ASP A 222 -1.75 5.45 -17.68
C ASP A 222 -3.16 5.68 -17.11
N ALA A 223 -3.44 5.16 -15.92
CA ALA A 223 -4.75 5.25 -15.27
C ALA A 223 -4.98 6.58 -14.51
N LEU A 224 -3.94 7.16 -13.89
CA LEU A 224 -4.06 8.31 -12.98
C LEU A 224 -3.89 9.66 -13.68
N THR A 225 -4.48 9.83 -14.84
CA THR A 225 -4.36 11.06 -15.66
C THR A 225 -5.43 12.11 -15.34
N VAL A 226 -6.54 11.71 -14.74
CA VAL A 226 -7.66 12.58 -14.37
C VAL A 226 -7.32 13.32 -13.07
N PRO A 227 -7.59 14.64 -12.96
CA PRO A 227 -7.40 15.38 -11.72
C PRO A 227 -8.13 14.73 -10.54
N VAL A 228 -7.54 14.82 -9.34
CA VAL A 228 -8.08 14.14 -8.16
C VAL A 228 -9.52 14.55 -7.82
N THR A 229 -9.89 15.80 -8.10
CA THR A 229 -11.24 16.35 -7.92
C THR A 229 -12.28 15.82 -8.91
N GLU A 230 -11.81 15.27 -10.03
CA GLU A 230 -12.65 14.70 -11.09
C GLU A 230 -12.59 13.16 -11.09
N CYS A 231 -11.79 12.57 -10.19
CA CYS A 231 -11.64 11.12 -10.09
C CYS A 231 -12.97 10.48 -9.64
N PRO A 232 -13.60 9.61 -10.44
CA PRO A 232 -14.89 9.00 -10.08
C PRO A 232 -14.87 8.23 -8.76
N LEU A 233 -13.71 7.59 -8.43
CA LEU A 233 -13.56 6.86 -7.17
C LEU A 233 -13.58 7.80 -5.95
N VAL A 234 -13.02 8.99 -6.10
CA VAL A 234 -13.05 10.02 -5.05
C VAL A 234 -14.44 10.62 -4.94
N ALA A 235 -15.09 10.94 -6.07
CA ALA A 235 -16.44 11.48 -6.10
C ALA A 235 -17.46 10.51 -5.45
N ASP A 236 -17.35 9.22 -5.73
CA ASP A 236 -18.18 8.19 -5.11
C ASP A 236 -17.91 8.01 -3.60
N ALA A 237 -16.72 8.32 -3.15
CA ALA A 237 -16.32 8.28 -1.74
C ALA A 237 -16.57 9.60 -1.00
N ALA A 238 -16.86 10.67 -1.74
CA ALA A 238 -16.95 12.06 -1.26
C ALA A 238 -18.21 12.38 -0.43
N LEU A 239 -18.61 11.46 0.42
CA LEU A 239 -19.27 11.88 1.66
C LEU A 239 -18.15 12.09 2.67
N PRO A 240 -18.05 13.27 3.32
CA PRO A 240 -16.93 13.66 4.17
C PRO A 240 -16.56 12.65 5.26
N SER A 241 -17.49 11.75 5.58
CA SER A 241 -17.34 10.74 6.61
C SER A 241 -16.59 9.46 6.20
N ASP A 242 -16.51 9.13 4.91
CA ASP A 242 -16.15 7.78 4.47
C ASP A 242 -14.75 7.68 3.85
N PHE A 243 -14.13 8.78 3.49
CA PHE A 243 -12.76 8.85 2.99
C PHE A 243 -11.96 9.90 3.75
N ALA A 244 -10.83 9.49 4.29
CA ALA A 244 -9.84 10.38 4.90
C ALA A 244 -8.48 10.19 4.24
N ALA A 245 -7.72 11.28 4.07
CA ALA A 245 -6.41 11.23 3.46
C ALA A 245 -5.34 11.89 4.35
N VAL A 246 -4.22 11.19 4.55
CA VAL A 246 -3.09 11.64 5.35
C VAL A 246 -1.90 11.88 4.44
N TYR A 247 -1.27 13.05 4.53
CA TYR A 247 -0.17 13.49 3.69
C TYR A 247 1.10 13.73 4.49
N ALA A 248 2.25 13.41 3.91
CA ALA A 248 3.55 13.88 4.39
C ALA A 248 3.88 15.25 3.80
N ARG A 249 4.72 16.05 4.49
CA ARG A 249 5.07 17.41 4.02
C ARG A 249 5.91 17.39 2.75
N ASP A 250 6.93 16.54 2.73
CA ASP A 250 7.90 16.46 1.64
C ASP A 250 7.66 15.15 0.85
N ASP A 251 6.62 15.17 0.04
CA ASP A 251 6.20 14.04 -0.76
C ASP A 251 5.98 14.47 -2.22
N HIS A 252 6.82 14.00 -3.11
CA HIS A 252 6.70 14.27 -4.54
C HIS A 252 5.71 13.32 -5.27
N TRP A 253 5.29 12.21 -4.64
CA TRP A 253 4.26 11.32 -5.18
C TRP A 253 2.86 11.83 -4.85
N ALA A 254 2.65 12.24 -3.59
CA ALA A 254 1.40 12.80 -3.08
C ALA A 254 1.64 14.23 -2.54
N PRO A 255 1.87 15.22 -3.42
CA PRO A 255 2.23 16.57 -3.01
C PRO A 255 1.07 17.30 -2.34
N LEU A 256 1.37 18.29 -1.49
CA LEU A 256 0.37 19.04 -0.72
C LEU A 256 -0.69 19.74 -1.59
N HIS A 257 -0.39 20.08 -2.85
CA HIS A 257 -1.43 20.65 -3.72
C HIS A 257 -2.49 19.61 -4.14
N HIS A 258 -2.20 18.30 -4.08
CA HIS A 258 -3.22 17.26 -4.22
C HIS A 258 -4.08 17.14 -2.95
N ARG A 259 -3.48 17.33 -1.75
CA ARG A 259 -4.22 17.46 -0.50
C ARG A 259 -5.21 18.63 -0.55
N ASP A 260 -4.73 19.81 -0.98
CA ASP A 260 -5.54 21.02 -1.06
C ASP A 260 -6.70 20.85 -2.04
N ALA A 261 -6.47 20.14 -3.15
CA ALA A 261 -7.51 19.77 -4.09
C ALA A 261 -8.58 18.84 -3.47
N LEU A 262 -8.18 17.83 -2.70
CA LEU A 262 -9.12 16.98 -1.96
C LEU A 262 -9.90 17.76 -0.91
N ALA A 263 -9.24 18.65 -0.17
CA ALA A 263 -9.90 19.52 0.81
C ALA A 263 -10.96 20.42 0.16
N SER A 264 -10.73 20.87 -1.08
CA SER A 264 -11.67 21.73 -1.80
C SER A 264 -12.99 21.04 -2.19
N ILE A 265 -13.04 19.71 -2.06
CA ILE A 265 -14.25 18.90 -2.30
C ILE A 265 -14.69 18.15 -1.04
N ASP A 266 -14.43 18.74 0.13
CA ASP A 266 -14.84 18.29 1.45
C ASP A 266 -14.35 16.90 1.88
N VAL A 267 -13.26 16.39 1.28
CA VAL A 267 -12.57 15.19 1.80
C VAL A 267 -11.81 15.57 3.07
N ASP A 268 -11.91 14.73 4.10
CA ASP A 268 -11.14 14.89 5.34
C ASP A 268 -9.64 14.65 5.07
N VAL A 269 -8.84 15.71 5.16
CA VAL A 269 -7.42 15.68 4.87
C VAL A 269 -6.59 16.13 6.06
N THR A 270 -5.49 15.42 6.30
CA THR A 270 -4.56 15.73 7.38
C THR A 270 -3.13 15.70 6.85
N THR A 271 -2.27 16.53 7.43
CA THR A 271 -0.82 16.51 7.15
C THR A 271 -0.09 16.08 8.39
N ILE A 272 0.84 15.14 8.24
CA ILE A 272 1.73 14.70 9.31
C ILE A 272 2.62 15.87 9.70
N ASP A 273 2.56 16.29 10.96
CA ASP A 273 3.25 17.43 11.51
C ASP A 273 3.58 17.22 13.00
N GLY A 274 4.56 17.97 13.53
CA GLY A 274 4.88 17.97 14.95
C GLY A 274 5.37 16.63 15.51
N VAL A 275 5.96 15.77 14.67
CA VAL A 275 6.55 14.50 15.06
C VAL A 275 8.07 14.57 14.98
N ASP A 276 8.76 13.91 15.92
CA ASP A 276 10.24 13.87 15.95
C ASP A 276 10.85 12.91 14.93
N VAL A 277 10.02 12.27 14.11
CA VAL A 277 10.41 11.30 13.09
C VAL A 277 10.17 11.88 11.71
N ASP A 278 11.17 11.79 10.82
CA ASP A 278 11.04 12.20 9.42
C ASP A 278 10.18 11.21 8.64
N VAL A 279 8.89 11.53 8.52
CA VAL A 279 7.93 10.69 7.79
C VAL A 279 7.90 11.10 6.33
N LYS A 280 8.29 10.17 5.46
CA LYS A 280 8.30 10.32 3.99
C LYS A 280 7.30 9.40 3.33
N HIS A 281 7.19 9.50 2.00
CA HIS A 281 6.32 8.63 1.22
C HIS A 281 6.54 7.14 1.51
N ASP A 282 7.81 6.74 1.61
CA ASP A 282 8.25 5.38 1.85
C ASP A 282 8.32 4.99 3.35
N PHE A 283 7.47 5.59 4.19
CA PHE A 283 7.49 5.44 5.66
C PHE A 283 7.58 3.98 6.14
N VAL A 284 7.07 3.03 5.36
CA VAL A 284 7.03 1.60 5.69
C VAL A 284 8.41 0.92 5.70
N VAL A 285 9.43 1.55 5.11
CA VAL A 285 10.81 1.02 5.14
C VAL A 285 11.58 1.44 6.39
N ASN A 286 10.90 2.10 7.34
CA ASN A 286 11.47 2.52 8.61
C ASN A 286 10.48 2.24 9.76
N ASP A 287 10.92 1.47 10.74
CA ASP A 287 10.08 1.04 11.86
C ASP A 287 9.54 2.19 12.71
N ALA A 288 10.33 3.23 12.96
CA ALA A 288 9.88 4.38 13.76
C ALA A 288 8.78 5.15 13.02
N SER A 289 8.96 5.41 11.72
CA SER A 289 7.96 6.08 10.88
C SER A 289 6.68 5.23 10.77
N SER A 290 6.82 3.91 10.58
CA SER A 290 5.70 2.96 10.52
C SER A 290 4.85 3.02 11.78
N ARG A 291 5.48 2.99 12.97
CA ARG A 291 4.78 3.07 14.26
C ARG A 291 4.05 4.40 14.45
N VAL A 292 4.71 5.51 14.15
CA VAL A 292 4.13 6.86 14.27
C VAL A 292 2.93 7.01 13.33
N VAL A 293 3.06 6.61 12.05
CA VAL A 293 1.94 6.71 11.10
C VAL A 293 0.78 5.82 11.52
N ALA A 294 1.05 4.60 12.01
CA ALA A 294 0.02 3.68 12.47
C ALA A 294 -0.73 4.20 13.68
N SER A 295 0.00 4.55 14.75
CA SER A 295 -0.60 4.85 16.06
C SER A 295 -1.14 6.26 16.16
N SER A 296 -0.40 7.26 15.65
CA SER A 296 -0.75 8.67 15.84
C SER A 296 -1.66 9.24 14.77
N TRP A 297 -1.64 8.67 13.55
CA TRP A 297 -2.38 9.22 12.42
C TRP A 297 -3.45 8.27 11.88
N CYS A 298 -3.17 6.98 11.70
CA CYS A 298 -4.12 6.04 11.14
C CYS A 298 -5.15 5.55 12.17
N ALA A 299 -4.70 5.16 13.37
CA ALA A 299 -5.57 4.57 14.39
C ALA A 299 -6.75 5.47 14.83
N PRO A 300 -6.59 6.79 15.07
CA PRO A 300 -7.71 7.68 15.39
C PRO A 300 -8.75 7.74 14.26
N ILE A 301 -8.30 7.72 13.01
CA ILE A 301 -9.20 7.75 11.85
C ILE A 301 -9.95 6.42 11.74
N VAL A 302 -9.26 5.26 11.94
CA VAL A 302 -9.93 3.95 12.00
C VAL A 302 -11.02 3.94 13.06
N ALA A 303 -10.74 4.44 14.26
CA ALA A 303 -11.73 4.49 15.34
C ALA A 303 -12.95 5.33 14.97
N ARG A 304 -12.75 6.48 14.30
CA ARG A 304 -13.82 7.36 13.83
C ARG A 304 -14.67 6.72 12.73
N LEU A 305 -14.04 6.09 11.73
CA LEU A 305 -14.74 5.46 10.61
C LEU A 305 -15.47 4.16 10.98
N ALA A 306 -15.08 3.55 12.09
CA ALA A 306 -15.71 2.35 12.63
C ALA A 306 -16.82 2.64 13.65
N ALA A 307 -16.97 3.88 14.08
CA ALA A 307 -18.04 4.29 15.00
C ALA A 307 -19.40 4.35 14.29
#